data_84c1cda5d83a786f37b9b23468950f2e
#
_entry.id   84c1cda5d83a786f37b9b23468950f2e
#
_cell.length_a   1.000
_cell.length_b   1.000
_cell.length_c   1.000
_cell.angle_alpha   90.00
_cell.angle_beta   90.00
_cell.angle_gamma   90.00
#
_symmetry.space_group_name_H-M   'P 1'
#
loop_
_entity.id
_entity.type
_entity.pdbx_description
1 polymer ?
#
loop_
_entity_poly.entity_id
_entity_poly.type
_entity_poly.pdbx_seq_one_letter_code
_entity_poly.pdbx_strand_id
1 'polypeptide(L)'
;MLVPAIASTHSASATAHRAPVPMRPAYAQHMRASTVPPTVPAERRSSAHVAAAAAHDRLNVWAVAVLCSLCAICALRPSATANATLSWAVLAYIVGDLLYHAVVPHCQPSYHRLFTIVLHHLATLWLVLHPIAHPEHTHMTLHGTLVEINTLIHNAGKVYKLKRLKPAFYATWFGLRLGYCPYLLFVFDRMMRASGAAPWDYTYTQVVGSHAFLCALNVWWTCEAVMGMRNRKKEASKGA
;
A
#
# COMPACT_ATOMS: atom_id res chain seq x y z
N MET A 1 14.66 -52.31 -2.34
CA MET A 1 13.68 -53.18 -1.69
C MET A 1 12.32 -52.90 -2.30
N LEU A 2 11.71 -53.96 -2.81
CA LEU A 2 10.54 -53.98 -3.68
C LEU A 2 9.22 -53.64 -2.95
N VAL A 3 8.33 -53.03 -3.72
CA VAL A 3 6.89 -52.90 -3.54
C VAL A 3 6.22 -54.29 -3.46
N PRO A 4 5.03 -54.45 -2.82
CA PRO A 4 3.98 -54.91 -3.71
C PRO A 4 2.65 -54.12 -3.61
N ALA A 5 1.99 -54.02 -4.77
CA ALA A 5 0.63 -53.65 -5.00
C ALA A 5 -0.34 -54.71 -4.50
N ILE A 6 -1.50 -54.27 -3.98
CA ILE A 6 -2.71 -55.12 -3.85
C ILE A 6 -3.89 -54.41 -4.55
N ALA A 7 -4.30 -55.04 -5.62
CA ALA A 7 -5.58 -54.77 -6.29
C ALA A 7 -6.69 -55.50 -5.55
N SER A 8 -7.82 -54.85 -5.32
CA SER A 8 -9.09 -55.50 -4.95
C SER A 8 -10.19 -54.84 -5.74
N THR A 9 -10.75 -55.63 -6.65
CA THR A 9 -11.96 -55.42 -7.41
C THR A 9 -13.18 -55.83 -6.56
N HIS A 10 -14.12 -54.92 -6.36
CA HIS A 10 -15.48 -55.28 -5.97
C HIS A 10 -16.49 -54.58 -6.87
N SER A 11 -17.13 -55.43 -7.67
CA SER A 11 -18.37 -55.20 -8.40
C SER A 11 -19.56 -55.16 -7.43
N ALA A 12 -20.42 -54.16 -7.51
CA ALA A 12 -21.75 -54.20 -6.93
C ALA A 12 -22.74 -53.32 -7.73
N SER A 13 -23.58 -54.03 -8.42
CA SER A 13 -25.02 -53.89 -8.63
C SER A 13 -25.66 -52.49 -8.60
N ALA A 14 -26.15 -52.12 -9.76
CA ALA A 14 -27.03 -50.98 -9.98
C ALA A 14 -28.46 -51.29 -9.47
N THR A 15 -28.91 -50.51 -8.51
CA THR A 15 -30.34 -50.39 -8.18
C THR A 15 -30.76 -48.95 -8.50
N ALA A 16 -31.59 -48.82 -9.52
CA ALA A 16 -32.17 -47.55 -9.96
C ALA A 16 -33.17 -47.03 -8.92
N HIS A 17 -32.80 -46.10 -8.09
CA HIS A 17 -33.74 -45.33 -7.27
C HIS A 17 -34.15 -44.06 -8.03
N ARG A 18 -35.45 -43.96 -8.34
CA ARG A 18 -36.14 -42.76 -8.82
C ARG A 18 -35.83 -41.59 -7.89
N ALA A 19 -35.22 -40.55 -8.43
CA ALA A 19 -34.96 -39.30 -7.73
C ALA A 19 -36.32 -38.61 -7.39
N PRO A 20 -36.50 -38.11 -6.15
CA PRO A 20 -37.64 -37.29 -5.81
C PRO A 20 -37.53 -35.93 -6.49
N VAL A 21 -38.63 -35.46 -7.06
CA VAL A 21 -38.80 -34.11 -7.63
C VAL A 21 -38.55 -33.10 -6.53
N PRO A 22 -37.58 -32.15 -6.71
CA PRO A 22 -37.35 -31.14 -5.70
C PRO A 22 -38.52 -30.16 -5.69
N MET A 23 -39.32 -30.16 -4.63
CA MET A 23 -40.22 -29.05 -4.28
C MET A 23 -39.35 -27.81 -4.07
N ARG A 24 -39.52 -26.81 -4.91
CA ARG A 24 -38.92 -25.48 -4.69
C ARG A 24 -39.56 -24.85 -3.47
N PRO A 25 -38.85 -24.64 -2.37
CA PRO A 25 -39.41 -23.87 -1.27
C PRO A 25 -39.54 -22.39 -1.71
N ALA A 26 -40.77 -21.88 -1.64
CA ALA A 26 -41.09 -20.46 -1.89
C ALA A 26 -40.30 -19.48 -1.01
N TYR A 27 -39.52 -19.99 -0.04
CA TYR A 27 -38.69 -19.23 0.89
C TYR A 27 -37.37 -18.74 0.28
N ALA A 28 -36.93 -19.28 -0.86
CA ALA A 28 -35.64 -18.90 -1.47
C ALA A 28 -35.72 -17.64 -2.33
N GLN A 29 -36.88 -17.10 -2.61
CA GLN A 29 -37.05 -15.90 -3.41
C GLN A 29 -36.94 -14.59 -2.58
N HIS A 30 -37.22 -14.64 -1.27
CA HIS A 30 -37.15 -13.44 -0.42
C HIS A 30 -35.75 -13.13 0.12
N MET A 31 -34.81 -14.07 0.08
CA MET A 31 -33.43 -13.81 0.58
C MET A 31 -32.42 -13.37 -0.49
N ARG A 32 -32.81 -13.26 -1.77
CA ARG A 32 -31.90 -12.75 -2.82
C ARG A 32 -31.98 -11.25 -3.05
N ALA A 33 -32.82 -10.53 -2.31
CA ALA A 33 -33.02 -9.08 -2.48
C ALA A 33 -32.21 -8.20 -1.52
N SER A 34 -31.27 -8.75 -0.74
CA SER A 34 -30.65 -7.92 0.33
C SER A 34 -29.16 -8.13 0.59
N THR A 35 -28.35 -8.46 -0.41
CA THR A 35 -26.89 -8.54 -0.20
C THR A 35 -26.06 -7.81 -1.26
N VAL A 36 -26.67 -6.96 -2.05
CA VAL A 36 -25.93 -5.86 -2.68
C VAL A 36 -25.94 -4.76 -1.62
N PRO A 37 -24.77 -4.42 -1.01
CA PRO A 37 -24.72 -3.21 -0.18
C PRO A 37 -25.25 -2.09 -1.08
N PRO A 38 -26.15 -1.23 -0.57
CA PRO A 38 -26.68 -0.14 -1.36
C PRO A 38 -25.47 0.56 -1.97
N THR A 39 -25.36 0.56 -3.29
CA THR A 39 -24.45 1.43 -4.00
C THR A 39 -24.86 2.82 -3.55
N VAL A 40 -24.13 3.35 -2.56
CA VAL A 40 -24.30 4.73 -2.10
C VAL A 40 -24.35 5.54 -3.39
N PRO A 41 -25.48 6.20 -3.70
CA PRO A 41 -25.56 7.04 -4.89
C PRO A 41 -24.31 7.88 -4.85
N ALA A 42 -23.59 8.02 -5.97
CA ALA A 42 -22.37 8.82 -6.03
C ALA A 42 -22.76 10.22 -5.60
N GLU A 43 -22.75 10.44 -4.28
CA GLU A 43 -23.06 11.69 -3.64
C GLU A 43 -22.18 12.69 -4.33
N ARG A 44 -22.77 13.69 -4.99
CA ARG A 44 -22.02 14.79 -5.58
C ARG A 44 -21.14 15.31 -4.47
N ARG A 45 -19.85 14.99 -4.53
CA ARG A 45 -18.89 15.49 -3.56
C ARG A 45 -19.11 16.97 -3.49
N SER A 46 -19.40 17.50 -2.31
CA SER A 46 -19.60 18.93 -2.16
C SER A 46 -18.37 19.66 -2.72
N SER A 47 -18.55 20.85 -3.24
CA SER A 47 -17.45 21.68 -3.77
C SER A 47 -16.31 21.83 -2.74
N ALA A 48 -16.66 21.85 -1.45
CA ALA A 48 -15.72 21.90 -0.34
C ALA A 48 -14.80 20.66 -0.28
N HIS A 49 -15.31 19.44 -0.50
CA HIS A 49 -14.50 18.22 -0.52
C HIS A 49 -13.49 18.21 -1.69
N VAL A 50 -13.92 18.68 -2.86
CA VAL A 50 -13.04 18.79 -4.03
C VAL A 50 -11.93 19.81 -3.77
N ALA A 51 -12.28 20.96 -3.16
CA ALA A 51 -11.31 21.98 -2.80
C ALA A 51 -10.31 21.48 -1.75
N ALA A 52 -10.77 20.78 -0.71
CA ALA A 52 -9.92 20.21 0.33
C ALA A 52 -8.94 19.15 -0.24
N ALA A 53 -9.41 18.25 -1.10
CA ALA A 53 -8.56 17.28 -1.77
C ALA A 53 -7.51 17.95 -2.67
N ALA A 54 -7.89 18.98 -3.42
CA ALA A 54 -6.96 19.73 -4.27
C ALA A 54 -5.92 20.52 -3.47
N ALA A 55 -6.30 21.07 -2.31
CA ALA A 55 -5.38 21.75 -1.40
C ALA A 55 -4.35 20.76 -0.81
N HIS A 56 -4.82 19.62 -0.32
CA HIS A 56 -3.96 18.54 0.18
C HIS A 56 -2.97 18.05 -0.89
N ASP A 57 -3.46 17.76 -2.11
CA ASP A 57 -2.61 17.29 -3.20
C ASP A 57 -1.48 18.30 -3.52
N ARG A 58 -1.79 19.63 -3.53
CA ARG A 58 -0.77 20.67 -3.76
C ARG A 58 0.24 20.76 -2.63
N LEU A 59 -0.23 20.76 -1.38
CA LEU A 59 0.65 20.78 -0.21
C LEU A 59 1.60 19.56 -0.23
N ASN A 60 1.06 18.41 -0.54
CA ASN A 60 1.81 17.16 -0.60
C ASN A 60 2.88 17.18 -1.72
N VAL A 61 2.59 17.76 -2.91
CA VAL A 61 3.60 17.95 -3.95
C VAL A 61 4.79 18.76 -3.43
N TRP A 62 4.55 19.88 -2.75
CA TRP A 62 5.63 20.73 -2.23
C TRP A 62 6.41 20.06 -1.11
N ALA A 63 5.70 19.43 -0.15
CA ALA A 63 6.34 18.75 0.96
C ALA A 63 7.25 17.60 0.47
N VAL A 64 6.73 16.75 -0.44
CA VAL A 64 7.51 15.65 -0.99
C VAL A 64 8.63 16.13 -1.90
N ALA A 65 8.47 17.26 -2.64
CA ALA A 65 9.55 17.85 -3.41
C ALA A 65 10.71 18.32 -2.51
N VAL A 66 10.40 18.92 -1.36
CA VAL A 66 11.40 19.28 -0.36
C VAL A 66 12.12 18.04 0.17
N LEU A 67 11.39 16.98 0.52
CA LEU A 67 11.99 15.72 0.99
C LEU A 67 12.90 15.08 -0.08
N CYS A 68 12.47 15.04 -1.33
CA CYS A 68 13.30 14.52 -2.43
C CYS A 68 14.55 15.38 -2.65
N SER A 69 14.45 16.69 -2.49
CA SER A 69 15.60 17.60 -2.59
C SER A 69 16.60 17.39 -1.45
N LEU A 70 16.12 17.27 -0.21
CA LEU A 70 16.98 16.93 0.95
C LEU A 70 17.60 15.54 0.77
N CYS A 71 16.86 14.56 0.27
CA CYS A 71 17.34 13.23 -0.04
C CYS A 71 18.49 13.29 -1.08
N ALA A 72 18.34 14.08 -2.15
CA ALA A 72 19.39 14.28 -3.15
C ALA A 72 20.63 14.96 -2.55
N ILE A 73 20.46 15.96 -1.68
CA ILE A 73 21.57 16.59 -0.97
C ILE A 73 22.32 15.59 -0.10
N CYS A 74 21.59 14.77 0.67
CA CYS A 74 22.19 13.72 1.51
C CYS A 74 22.96 12.68 0.67
N ALA A 75 22.43 12.30 -0.50
CA ALA A 75 23.10 11.38 -1.40
C ALA A 75 24.39 11.95 -2.02
N LEU A 76 24.38 13.24 -2.38
CA LEU A 76 25.52 13.91 -3.00
C LEU A 76 26.58 14.38 -1.97
N ARG A 77 26.17 14.69 -0.75
CA ARG A 77 27.02 15.17 0.34
C ARG A 77 26.68 14.43 1.64
N PRO A 78 27.03 13.14 1.74
CA PRO A 78 26.69 12.33 2.90
C PRO A 78 27.35 12.89 4.16
N SER A 79 26.56 13.23 5.14
CA SER A 79 26.99 13.63 6.47
C SER A 79 25.97 13.22 7.52
N ALA A 80 26.41 12.99 8.76
CA ALA A 80 25.52 12.64 9.85
C ALA A 80 24.45 13.73 10.07
N THR A 81 24.85 15.01 10.01
CA THR A 81 23.94 16.14 10.16
C THR A 81 22.89 16.18 9.04
N ALA A 82 23.30 16.00 7.77
CA ALA A 82 22.35 15.99 6.64
C ALA A 82 21.34 14.84 6.77
N ASN A 83 21.80 13.65 7.11
CA ASN A 83 20.92 12.48 7.32
C ASN A 83 19.97 12.68 8.52
N ALA A 84 20.46 13.26 9.62
CA ALA A 84 19.62 13.61 10.76
C ALA A 84 18.55 14.65 10.37
N THR A 85 18.94 15.69 9.63
CA THR A 85 18.00 16.71 9.12
C THR A 85 16.92 16.08 8.25
N LEU A 86 17.29 15.15 7.36
CA LEU A 86 16.33 14.41 6.55
C LEU A 86 15.36 13.60 7.43
N SER A 87 15.86 12.90 8.47
CA SER A 87 15.01 12.11 9.38
C SER A 87 13.98 12.99 10.10
N TRP A 88 14.39 14.15 10.60
CA TRP A 88 13.48 15.12 11.22
C TRP A 88 12.46 15.71 10.21
N ALA A 89 12.90 15.98 8.97
CA ALA A 89 12.02 16.49 7.93
C ALA A 89 10.95 15.44 7.54
N VAL A 90 11.33 14.18 7.42
CA VAL A 90 10.39 13.06 7.18
C VAL A 90 9.42 12.92 8.34
N LEU A 91 9.90 12.98 9.59
CA LEU A 91 9.03 12.94 10.78
C LEU A 91 7.99 14.08 10.74
N ALA A 92 8.45 15.33 10.50
CA ALA A 92 7.58 16.50 10.45
C ALA A 92 6.52 16.37 9.34
N TYR A 93 6.91 15.88 8.17
CA TYR A 93 6.00 15.61 7.06
C TYR A 93 4.93 14.57 7.44
N ILE A 94 5.32 13.42 7.99
CA ILE A 94 4.39 12.34 8.36
C ILE A 94 3.40 12.81 9.42
N VAL A 95 3.88 13.49 10.46
CA VAL A 95 3.04 14.02 11.53
C VAL A 95 2.08 15.08 10.97
N GLY A 96 2.58 15.99 10.14
CA GLY A 96 1.76 17.03 9.49
C GLY A 96 0.67 16.42 8.61
N ASP A 97 0.98 15.39 7.82
CA ASP A 97 -0.01 14.72 6.96
C ASP A 97 -1.04 13.93 7.77
N LEU A 98 -0.63 13.24 8.84
CA LEU A 98 -1.56 12.58 9.77
C LEU A 98 -2.51 13.58 10.42
N LEU A 99 -2.01 14.72 10.90
CA LEU A 99 -2.84 15.78 11.48
C LEU A 99 -3.80 16.35 10.44
N TYR A 100 -3.34 16.56 9.19
CA TYR A 100 -4.21 17.01 8.12
C TYR A 100 -5.36 16.01 7.86
N HIS A 101 -5.07 14.72 7.81
CA HIS A 101 -6.08 13.67 7.64
C HIS A 101 -7.05 13.57 8.83
N ALA A 102 -6.58 13.83 10.05
CA ALA A 102 -7.44 13.86 11.24
C ALA A 102 -8.42 15.04 11.21
N VAL A 103 -7.96 16.22 10.76
CA VAL A 103 -8.80 17.44 10.69
C VAL A 103 -9.68 17.47 9.44
N VAL A 104 -9.18 16.95 8.32
CA VAL A 104 -9.86 16.99 7.01
C VAL A 104 -9.98 15.58 6.41
N PRO A 105 -10.70 14.65 7.04
CA PRO A 105 -10.77 13.25 6.58
C PRO A 105 -11.40 13.13 5.19
N HIS A 106 -12.20 14.10 4.79
CA HIS A 106 -12.89 14.15 3.49
C HIS A 106 -11.97 14.47 2.30
N CYS A 107 -10.68 14.79 2.53
CA CYS A 107 -9.71 14.95 1.44
C CYS A 107 -9.46 13.66 0.66
N GLN A 108 -9.74 12.50 1.26
CA GLN A 108 -9.60 11.20 0.61
C GLN A 108 -10.89 10.71 -0.06
N PRO A 109 -10.78 9.94 -1.16
CA PRO A 109 -11.94 9.48 -1.94
C PRO A 109 -12.84 8.49 -1.21
N SER A 110 -12.33 7.77 -0.22
CA SER A 110 -13.07 6.79 0.57
C SER A 110 -12.40 6.56 1.93
N TYR A 111 -13.19 6.09 2.91
CA TYR A 111 -12.65 5.70 4.22
C TYR A 111 -11.62 4.59 4.14
N HIS A 112 -11.79 3.63 3.23
CA HIS A 112 -10.80 2.58 2.99
C HIS A 112 -9.46 3.17 2.56
N ARG A 113 -9.47 4.15 1.63
CA ARG A 113 -8.25 4.84 1.18
C ARG A 113 -7.62 5.64 2.31
N LEU A 114 -8.42 6.37 3.08
CA LEU A 114 -7.95 7.10 4.26
C LEU A 114 -7.28 6.14 5.25
N PHE A 115 -7.93 5.04 5.60
CA PHE A 115 -7.42 4.06 6.54
C PHE A 115 -6.07 3.46 6.09
N THR A 116 -5.94 3.07 4.82
CA THR A 116 -4.68 2.51 4.32
C THR A 116 -3.55 3.53 4.28
N ILE A 117 -3.84 4.82 4.03
CA ILE A 117 -2.86 5.91 4.11
C ILE A 117 -2.44 6.16 5.56
N VAL A 118 -3.38 6.21 6.50
CA VAL A 118 -3.07 6.37 7.93
C VAL A 118 -2.21 5.23 8.43
N LEU A 119 -2.53 3.97 8.09
CA LEU A 119 -1.70 2.81 8.45
C LEU A 119 -0.29 2.91 7.86
N HIS A 120 -0.16 3.36 6.61
CA HIS A 120 1.14 3.60 5.98
C HIS A 120 1.95 4.64 6.75
N HIS A 121 1.34 5.78 7.09
CA HIS A 121 2.03 6.83 7.86
C HIS A 121 2.39 6.39 9.27
N LEU A 122 1.55 5.63 9.95
CA LEU A 122 1.87 5.08 11.28
C LEU A 122 3.05 4.10 11.22
N ALA A 123 3.10 3.22 10.21
CA ALA A 123 4.23 2.32 10.02
C ALA A 123 5.51 3.08 9.65
N THR A 124 5.41 4.11 8.81
CA THR A 124 6.56 4.96 8.45
C THR A 124 7.02 5.81 9.63
N LEU A 125 6.08 6.34 10.44
CA LEU A 125 6.39 7.04 11.70
C LEU A 125 7.19 6.14 12.63
N TRP A 126 6.69 4.92 12.87
CA TRP A 126 7.35 3.93 13.72
C TRP A 126 8.77 3.60 13.21
N LEU A 127 8.92 3.44 11.89
CA LEU A 127 10.21 3.18 11.25
C LEU A 127 11.19 4.35 11.42
N VAL A 128 10.76 5.61 11.19
CA VAL A 128 11.64 6.78 11.22
C VAL A 128 12.06 7.19 12.63
N LEU A 129 11.31 6.81 13.65
CA LEU A 129 11.70 7.03 15.06
C LEU A 129 12.97 6.27 15.41
N HIS A 130 13.26 5.13 14.77
CA HIS A 130 14.49 4.39 15.01
C HIS A 130 15.75 5.18 14.64
N PRO A 131 15.95 5.68 13.41
CA PRO A 131 17.15 6.49 13.07
C PRO A 131 17.23 7.82 13.83
N ILE A 132 16.12 8.34 14.38
CA ILE A 132 16.14 9.52 15.25
C ILE A 132 16.70 9.15 16.63
N ALA A 133 16.32 8.00 17.18
CA ALA A 133 16.84 7.50 18.45
C ALA A 133 18.27 6.92 18.33
N HIS A 134 18.66 6.46 17.12
CA HIS A 134 19.94 5.83 16.80
C HIS A 134 20.63 6.57 15.68
N PRO A 135 21.38 7.66 15.97
CA PRO A 135 21.99 8.52 14.96
C PRO A 135 22.92 7.81 13.98
N GLU A 136 23.55 6.71 14.40
CA GLU A 136 24.37 5.85 13.55
C GLU A 136 23.57 5.19 12.38
N HIS A 137 22.26 5.09 12.52
CA HIS A 137 21.36 4.52 11.52
C HIS A 137 20.62 5.56 10.68
N THR A 138 20.95 6.84 10.76
CA THR A 138 20.24 7.92 10.03
C THR A 138 20.28 7.76 8.50
N HIS A 139 21.27 7.06 7.96
CA HIS A 139 21.33 6.72 6.53
C HIS A 139 20.16 5.84 6.05
N MET A 140 19.48 5.11 6.96
CA MET A 140 18.28 4.33 6.61
C MET A 140 17.15 5.23 6.10
N THR A 141 17.00 6.41 6.67
CA THR A 141 15.98 7.39 6.23
C THR A 141 16.22 7.82 4.78
N LEU A 142 17.49 8.00 4.38
CA LEU A 142 17.84 8.31 2.99
C LEU A 142 17.29 7.24 2.04
N HIS A 143 17.54 5.98 2.33
CA HIS A 143 17.07 4.88 1.50
C HIS A 143 15.55 4.78 1.46
N GLY A 144 14.86 4.94 2.59
CA GLY A 144 13.40 4.95 2.65
C GLY A 144 12.78 6.11 1.88
N THR A 145 13.40 7.30 1.95
CA THR A 145 12.88 8.53 1.30
C THR A 145 13.01 8.47 -0.23
N LEU A 146 13.94 7.69 -0.79
CA LEU A 146 14.05 7.52 -2.25
C LEU A 146 12.74 7.02 -2.88
N VAL A 147 11.94 6.25 -2.15
CA VAL A 147 10.65 5.75 -2.62
C VAL A 147 9.65 6.89 -2.85
N GLU A 148 9.82 8.05 -2.18
CA GLU A 148 8.95 9.21 -2.32
C GLU A 148 9.08 9.92 -3.68
N ILE A 149 10.11 9.64 -4.47
CA ILE A 149 10.20 10.08 -5.87
C ILE A 149 8.98 9.61 -6.66
N ASN A 150 8.50 8.39 -6.40
CA ASN A 150 7.29 7.88 -7.02
C ASN A 150 6.04 8.67 -6.59
N THR A 151 5.92 9.01 -5.31
CA THR A 151 4.84 9.85 -4.76
C THR A 151 4.86 11.24 -5.38
N LEU A 152 6.04 11.84 -5.53
CA LEU A 152 6.21 13.16 -6.19
C LEU A 152 5.71 13.12 -7.63
N ILE A 153 6.13 12.13 -8.43
CA ILE A 153 5.73 11.97 -9.83
C ILE A 153 4.22 11.78 -9.94
N HIS A 154 3.63 10.96 -9.06
CA HIS A 154 2.18 10.73 -9.02
C HIS A 154 1.39 12.01 -8.75
N ASN A 155 1.74 12.70 -7.65
CA ASN A 155 1.02 13.87 -7.20
C ASN A 155 1.22 15.06 -8.17
N ALA A 156 2.43 15.27 -8.68
CA ALA A 156 2.69 16.28 -9.70
C ALA A 156 1.90 16.00 -10.99
N GLY A 157 1.85 14.75 -11.44
CA GLY A 157 1.04 14.34 -12.58
C GLY A 157 -0.44 14.63 -12.41
N LYS A 158 -0.97 14.46 -11.20
CA LYS A 158 -2.35 14.73 -10.82
C LYS A 158 -2.65 16.23 -10.72
N VAL A 159 -1.83 16.97 -9.97
CA VAL A 159 -2.01 18.42 -9.70
C VAL A 159 -1.87 19.25 -10.96
N TYR A 160 -0.81 19.00 -11.74
CA TYR A 160 -0.50 19.74 -12.95
C TYR A 160 -1.07 19.11 -14.23
N LYS A 161 -1.87 18.04 -14.11
CA LYS A 161 -2.51 17.32 -15.23
C LYS A 161 -1.51 16.84 -16.30
N LEU A 162 -0.31 16.47 -15.90
CA LEU A 162 0.80 16.08 -16.78
C LEU A 162 0.68 14.60 -17.19
N LYS A 163 -0.12 14.32 -18.24
CA LYS A 163 -0.33 12.93 -18.73
C LYS A 163 0.97 12.21 -19.12
N ARG A 164 2.00 12.95 -19.56
CA ARG A 164 3.33 12.43 -19.92
C ARG A 164 4.11 11.85 -18.75
N LEU A 165 3.72 12.14 -17.49
CA LEU A 165 4.35 11.55 -16.30
C LEU A 165 3.84 10.13 -15.99
N LYS A 166 2.79 9.63 -16.66
CA LYS A 166 2.27 8.28 -16.42
C LYS A 166 3.30 7.16 -16.64
N PRO A 167 4.09 7.14 -17.73
CA PRO A 167 5.13 6.10 -17.89
C PRO A 167 6.17 6.16 -16.77
N ALA A 168 6.64 7.36 -16.40
CA ALA A 168 7.58 7.57 -15.31
C ALA A 168 7.01 7.10 -13.96
N PHE A 169 5.73 7.38 -13.70
CA PHE A 169 5.04 6.87 -12.52
C PHE A 169 5.07 5.34 -12.46
N TYR A 170 4.71 4.65 -13.54
CA TYR A 170 4.74 3.18 -13.54
C TYR A 170 6.16 2.64 -13.43
N ALA A 171 7.13 3.21 -14.14
CA ALA A 171 8.52 2.80 -14.05
C ALA A 171 9.07 2.94 -12.62
N THR A 172 8.80 4.07 -11.95
CA THR A 172 9.21 4.28 -10.56
C THR A 172 8.38 3.45 -9.58
N TRP A 173 7.11 3.17 -9.86
CA TRP A 173 6.30 2.27 -9.04
C TRP A 173 6.90 0.86 -9.02
N PHE A 174 7.16 0.27 -10.18
CA PHE A 174 7.74 -1.06 -10.26
C PHE A 174 9.19 -1.08 -9.75
N GLY A 175 10.01 -0.10 -10.12
CA GLY A 175 11.42 -0.04 -9.71
C GLY A 175 11.59 0.23 -8.22
N LEU A 176 10.93 1.26 -7.68
CA LEU A 176 11.14 1.68 -6.30
C LEU A 176 10.23 0.94 -5.31
N ARG A 177 8.91 0.84 -5.58
CA ARG A 177 7.98 0.26 -4.59
C ARG A 177 7.93 -1.26 -4.62
N LEU A 178 8.06 -1.90 -5.78
CA LEU A 178 8.02 -3.36 -5.90
C LEU A 178 9.39 -4.02 -6.05
N GLY A 179 10.42 -3.28 -6.44
CA GLY A 179 11.80 -3.78 -6.55
C GLY A 179 12.66 -3.34 -5.37
N TYR A 180 12.91 -2.02 -5.27
CA TYR A 180 13.84 -1.47 -4.30
C TYR A 180 13.35 -1.57 -2.84
N CYS A 181 12.05 -1.36 -2.59
CA CYS A 181 11.50 -1.48 -1.23
C CYS A 181 11.69 -2.90 -0.64
N PRO A 182 11.35 -4.02 -1.33
CA PRO A 182 11.70 -5.35 -0.85
C PRO A 182 13.20 -5.61 -0.73
N TYR A 183 14.03 -5.04 -1.61
CA TYR A 183 15.48 -5.11 -1.46
C TYR A 183 15.95 -4.44 -0.17
N LEU A 184 15.40 -3.28 0.20
CA LEU A 184 15.71 -2.63 1.47
C LEU A 184 15.31 -3.48 2.68
N LEU A 185 14.25 -4.30 2.58
CA LEU A 185 13.90 -5.23 3.66
C LEU A 185 15.07 -6.19 3.96
N PHE A 186 15.70 -6.71 2.92
CA PHE A 186 16.88 -7.56 3.07
C PHE A 186 18.08 -6.78 3.64
N VAL A 187 18.31 -5.55 3.18
CA VAL A 187 19.38 -4.69 3.70
C VAL A 187 19.20 -4.39 5.19
N PHE A 188 17.98 -4.02 5.59
CA PHE A 188 17.67 -3.69 6.98
C PHE A 188 17.73 -4.93 7.89
N ASP A 189 17.26 -6.09 7.42
CA ASP A 189 17.42 -7.36 8.16
C ASP A 189 18.90 -7.62 8.45
N ARG A 190 19.76 -7.53 7.43
CA ARG A 190 21.21 -7.75 7.61
C ARG A 190 21.85 -6.75 8.57
N MET A 191 21.48 -5.47 8.46
CA MET A 191 21.99 -4.42 9.36
C MET A 191 21.58 -4.68 10.80
N MET A 192 20.31 -4.97 11.06
CA MET A 192 19.81 -5.22 12.40
C MET A 192 20.45 -6.44 13.03
N ARG A 193 20.66 -7.52 12.26
CA ARG A 193 21.39 -8.70 12.73
C ARG A 193 22.87 -8.41 13.01
N ALA A 194 23.51 -7.59 12.17
CA ALA A 194 24.92 -7.20 12.37
C ALA A 194 25.11 -6.32 13.61
N SER A 195 24.08 -5.53 14.01
CA SER A 195 24.08 -4.78 15.27
C SER A 195 23.73 -5.65 16.51
N GLY A 196 23.52 -6.97 16.33
CA GLY A 196 23.20 -7.90 17.40
C GLY A 196 21.72 -8.01 17.76
N ALA A 197 20.82 -7.33 17.03
CA ALA A 197 19.39 -7.41 17.28
C ALA A 197 18.83 -8.79 16.86
N ALA A 198 18.16 -9.48 17.77
CA ALA A 198 17.46 -10.71 17.48
C ALA A 198 16.10 -10.46 16.81
N PRO A 199 15.56 -11.40 16.00
CA PRO A 199 14.30 -11.21 15.25
C PRO A 199 13.07 -10.88 16.11
N TRP A 200 13.09 -11.18 17.40
CA TRP A 200 12.03 -10.86 18.36
C TRP A 200 12.29 -9.59 19.16
N ASP A 201 13.43 -8.92 18.99
CA ASP A 201 13.73 -7.69 19.68
C ASP A 201 12.83 -6.57 19.20
N TYR A 202 12.50 -5.66 20.14
CA TYR A 202 11.71 -4.48 19.83
C TYR A 202 12.30 -3.68 18.65
N THR A 203 13.61 -3.43 18.68
CA THR A 203 14.33 -2.65 17.67
C THR A 203 14.30 -3.34 16.30
N TYR A 204 14.47 -4.66 16.27
CA TYR A 204 14.34 -5.43 15.02
C TYR A 204 12.92 -5.33 14.46
N THR A 205 11.91 -5.54 15.29
CA THR A 205 10.49 -5.44 14.89
C THR A 205 10.14 -4.02 14.44
N GLN A 206 10.66 -3.01 15.11
CA GLN A 206 10.47 -1.62 14.74
C GLN A 206 10.99 -1.33 13.33
N VAL A 207 12.16 -1.81 12.96
CA VAL A 207 12.79 -1.53 11.66
C VAL A 207 12.29 -2.50 10.59
N VAL A 208 12.55 -3.80 10.80
CA VAL A 208 12.28 -4.83 9.78
C VAL A 208 10.79 -5.11 9.66
N GLY A 209 10.08 -5.19 10.79
CA GLY A 209 8.62 -5.42 10.82
C GLY A 209 7.84 -4.27 10.18
N SER A 210 8.15 -3.01 10.52
CA SER A 210 7.51 -1.85 9.89
C SER A 210 7.78 -1.81 8.40
N HIS A 211 9.02 -2.08 7.98
CA HIS A 211 9.37 -2.06 6.57
C HIS A 211 8.71 -3.21 5.79
N ALA A 212 8.62 -4.40 6.37
CA ALA A 212 7.88 -5.53 5.80
C ALA A 212 6.39 -5.20 5.61
N PHE A 213 5.79 -4.52 6.60
CA PHE A 213 4.41 -4.04 6.50
C PHE A 213 4.23 -3.03 5.37
N LEU A 214 5.16 -2.08 5.18
CA LEU A 214 5.15 -1.13 4.07
C LEU A 214 5.28 -1.84 2.70
N CYS A 215 6.10 -2.87 2.60
CA CYS A 215 6.18 -3.71 1.40
C CYS A 215 4.84 -4.41 1.11
N ALA A 216 4.19 -4.98 2.13
CA ALA A 216 2.88 -5.61 1.99
C ALA A 216 1.80 -4.61 1.53
N LEU A 217 1.79 -3.38 2.04
CA LEU A 217 0.90 -2.31 1.57
C LEU A 217 1.15 -1.94 0.11
N ASN A 218 2.41 -1.89 -0.35
CA ASN A 218 2.73 -1.62 -1.75
C ASN A 218 2.19 -2.71 -2.67
N VAL A 219 2.31 -3.98 -2.28
CA VAL A 219 1.71 -5.12 -3.01
C VAL A 219 0.18 -5.01 -3.02
N TRP A 220 -0.42 -4.73 -1.86
CA TRP A 220 -1.87 -4.53 -1.73
C TRP A 220 -2.39 -3.47 -2.70
N TRP A 221 -1.81 -2.27 -2.69
CA TRP A 221 -2.21 -1.19 -3.61
C TRP A 221 -2.00 -1.53 -5.08
N THR A 222 -0.98 -2.34 -5.39
CA THR A 222 -0.76 -2.84 -6.76
C THR A 222 -1.90 -3.77 -7.18
N CYS A 223 -2.29 -4.71 -6.31
CA CYS A 223 -3.42 -5.60 -6.56
C CYS A 223 -4.73 -4.83 -6.76
N GLU A 224 -5.02 -3.83 -5.91
CA GLU A 224 -6.20 -2.97 -6.07
C GLU A 224 -6.21 -2.22 -7.41
N ALA A 225 -5.06 -1.65 -7.82
CA ALA A 225 -4.93 -0.95 -9.08
C ALA A 225 -5.18 -1.87 -10.28
N VAL A 226 -4.62 -3.09 -10.25
CA VAL A 226 -4.80 -4.10 -11.31
C VAL A 226 -6.25 -4.57 -11.38
N MET A 227 -6.88 -4.86 -10.24
CA MET A 227 -8.28 -5.26 -10.18
C MET A 227 -9.21 -4.16 -10.70
N GLY A 228 -8.97 -2.91 -10.33
CA GLY A 228 -9.73 -1.76 -10.82
C GLY A 228 -9.61 -1.55 -12.32
N MET A 229 -8.45 -1.82 -12.92
CA MET A 229 -8.28 -1.77 -14.38
C MET A 229 -9.05 -2.90 -15.10
N ARG A 230 -9.01 -4.12 -14.55
CA ARG A 230 -9.74 -5.27 -15.11
C ARG A 230 -11.25 -5.06 -15.11
N ASN A 231 -11.80 -4.52 -14.02
CA ASN A 231 -13.23 -4.25 -13.91
C ASN A 231 -13.69 -3.19 -14.92
N ARG A 232 -12.95 -2.09 -15.07
CA ARG A 232 -13.24 -1.06 -16.09
C ARG A 232 -13.22 -1.62 -17.51
N LYS A 233 -12.28 -2.52 -17.83
CA LYS A 233 -12.22 -3.16 -19.16
C LYS A 233 -13.44 -4.06 -19.41
N LYS A 234 -13.90 -4.80 -18.39
CA LYS A 234 -15.12 -5.62 -18.48
C LYS A 234 -16.38 -4.79 -18.68
N GLU A 235 -16.50 -3.64 -18.02
CA GLU A 235 -17.64 -2.73 -18.19
C GLU A 235 -17.65 -2.11 -19.59
N ALA A 236 -16.50 -1.66 -20.10
CA ALA A 236 -16.39 -1.13 -21.45
C ALA A 236 -16.76 -2.16 -22.54
N SER A 237 -16.45 -3.45 -22.33
CA SER A 237 -16.80 -4.52 -23.27
C SER A 237 -18.27 -4.96 -23.25
N LYS A 238 -19.03 -4.57 -22.21
CA LYS A 238 -20.48 -4.85 -22.12
C LYS A 238 -21.34 -3.75 -22.72
N GLY A 239 -20.79 -2.55 -22.91
CA GLY A 239 -21.48 -1.42 -23.51
C GLY A 239 -21.18 -1.20 -24.99
N ALA A 240 -20.32 -2.04 -25.59
CA ALA A 240 -20.02 -2.06 -27.03
C ALA A 240 -20.76 -3.22 -27.71
#